data_b4b2691883896a4ecee9aa7c5f6273ba
#
_entry.id   b4b2691883896a4ecee9aa7c5f6273ba
#
_cell.length_a   1.000
_cell.length_b   1.000
_cell.length_c   1.000
_cell.angle_alpha   90.00
_cell.angle_beta   90.00
_cell.angle_gamma   90.00
#
_symmetry.space_group_name_H-M   'P 1'
#
loop_
_entity.id
_entity.type
_entity.pdbx_description
1 polymer ?
#
loop_
_entity_poly.entity_id
_entity_poly.type
_entity_poly.pdbx_seq_one_letter_code
_entity_poly.pdbx_strand_id
1 'polypeptide(L)'
;ACETSVAPLGCVIEDNKPLFVGVSHMLKISTERTVDLLRQELEIQLEELKNKWHFSTLEKIFIREEMYIDFKLYSDRESLYTYMYDRFEPFKKSFVREINDDDLQRLTQIPMIRITRFDSDKADDLIAKLEEEMKEVEFNLANLTDYAIAYFTKLKEKYGKGRERQTELRSFDNIEATKVALRNTKLYVNREEGFIGTVL
;
A
#
# COMPACT_ATOMS: atom_id res chain seq x y z
N ALA A 1 -2.92 -33.52 36.74
CA ALA A 1 -2.49 -32.50 35.80
C ALA A 1 -2.31 -33.15 34.42
N CYS A 2 -2.96 -32.59 33.42
CA CYS A 2 -2.80 -33.08 32.05
C CYS A 2 -1.76 -32.18 31.37
N GLU A 3 -0.65 -32.75 30.94
CA GLU A 3 0.33 -32.11 30.08
C GLU A 3 -0.05 -32.37 28.63
N THR A 4 -0.05 -31.36 27.80
CA THR A 4 -0.27 -31.50 26.36
C THR A 4 0.93 -30.89 25.64
N SER A 5 1.53 -31.67 24.76
CA SER A 5 2.58 -31.18 23.87
C SER A 5 1.95 -30.77 22.54
N VAL A 6 2.17 -29.54 22.14
CA VAL A 6 1.70 -28.99 20.86
C VAL A 6 2.92 -28.61 20.02
N ALA A 7 3.03 -29.18 18.83
CA ALA A 7 4.03 -28.81 17.83
C ALA A 7 3.39 -27.86 16.79
N PRO A 8 3.55 -26.53 16.95
CA PRO A 8 3.01 -25.61 15.97
C PRO A 8 3.81 -25.68 14.67
N LEU A 9 3.11 -25.89 13.53
CA LEU A 9 3.68 -25.83 12.20
C LEU A 9 3.20 -24.58 11.50
N GLY A 10 4.15 -23.70 11.16
CA GLY A 10 3.88 -22.53 10.34
C GLY A 10 4.08 -22.85 8.86
N CYS A 11 3.13 -22.43 8.01
CA CYS A 11 3.22 -22.61 6.57
C CYS A 11 2.88 -21.29 5.87
N VAL A 12 3.68 -20.93 4.87
CA VAL A 12 3.41 -19.84 3.92
C VAL A 12 3.34 -20.42 2.51
N ILE A 13 2.62 -19.75 1.62
CA ILE A 13 2.60 -20.11 0.21
C ILE A 13 3.55 -19.15 -0.52
N GLU A 14 4.58 -19.72 -1.14
CA GLU A 14 5.54 -19.00 -1.96
C GLU A 14 5.63 -19.70 -3.32
N ASP A 15 5.50 -18.95 -4.40
CA ASP A 15 5.47 -19.45 -5.79
C ASP A 15 4.49 -20.62 -5.99
N ASN A 16 3.29 -20.51 -5.41
CA ASN A 16 2.24 -21.54 -5.42
C ASN A 16 2.64 -22.88 -4.73
N LYS A 17 3.67 -22.86 -3.90
CA LYS A 17 4.13 -24.04 -3.14
C LYS A 17 4.04 -23.76 -1.64
N PRO A 18 3.61 -24.74 -0.84
CA PRO A 18 3.63 -24.61 0.61
C PRO A 18 5.09 -24.67 1.12
N LEU A 19 5.49 -23.68 1.88
CA LEU A 19 6.78 -23.62 2.56
C LEU A 19 6.55 -23.62 4.07
N PHE A 20 7.11 -24.62 4.75
CA PHE A 20 7.04 -24.74 6.21
C PHE A 20 8.18 -23.97 6.85
N VAL A 21 7.85 -22.94 7.62
CA VAL A 21 8.83 -22.01 8.20
C VAL A 21 8.46 -21.61 9.62
N GLY A 22 9.45 -21.18 10.39
CA GLY A 22 9.22 -20.62 11.71
C GLY A 22 8.60 -19.24 11.67
N VAL A 23 8.01 -18.81 12.79
CA VAL A 23 7.29 -17.53 12.92
C VAL A 23 8.13 -16.33 12.50
N SER A 24 9.42 -16.28 12.89
CA SER A 24 10.32 -15.18 12.53
C SER A 24 10.50 -15.07 11.01
N HIS A 25 10.58 -16.20 10.31
CA HIS A 25 10.73 -16.23 8.86
C HIS A 25 9.41 -15.80 8.16
N MET A 26 8.25 -16.24 8.69
CA MET A 26 6.95 -15.76 8.22
C MET A 26 6.80 -14.26 8.33
N LEU A 27 7.19 -13.69 9.49
CA LEU A 27 7.15 -12.24 9.71
C LEU A 27 8.07 -11.50 8.75
N LYS A 28 9.27 -12.06 8.50
CA LYS A 28 10.21 -11.48 7.52
C LYS A 28 9.59 -11.42 6.12
N ILE A 29 9.10 -12.54 5.61
CA ILE A 29 8.44 -12.62 4.29
C ILE A 29 7.27 -11.63 4.21
N SER A 30 6.40 -11.61 5.23
CA SER A 30 5.25 -10.72 5.27
C SER A 30 5.65 -9.25 5.28
N THR A 31 6.69 -8.89 6.04
CA THR A 31 7.20 -7.52 6.10
C THR A 31 7.82 -7.10 4.78
N GLU A 32 8.66 -7.93 4.18
CA GLU A 32 9.29 -7.66 2.88
C GLU A 32 8.26 -7.45 1.79
N ARG A 33 7.24 -8.32 1.72
CA ARG A 33 6.12 -8.15 0.77
C ARG A 33 5.33 -6.86 1.01
N THR A 34 5.10 -6.51 2.28
CA THR A 34 4.40 -5.25 2.60
C THR A 34 5.21 -4.04 2.16
N VAL A 35 6.53 -4.03 2.38
CA VAL A 35 7.41 -2.94 1.93
C VAL A 35 7.41 -2.83 0.40
N ASP A 36 7.44 -3.96 -0.31
CA ASP A 36 7.36 -3.97 -1.78
C ASP A 36 6.03 -3.42 -2.29
N LEU A 37 4.92 -3.77 -1.65
CA LEU A 37 3.60 -3.23 -2.00
C LEU A 37 3.51 -1.72 -1.72
N LEU A 38 4.03 -1.25 -0.59
CA LEU A 38 4.08 0.18 -0.27
C LEU A 38 4.91 0.96 -1.29
N ARG A 39 6.02 0.39 -1.77
CA ARG A 39 6.82 0.98 -2.85
C ARG A 39 6.01 1.11 -4.14
N GLN A 40 5.37 0.02 -4.57
CA GLN A 40 4.54 0.02 -5.79
C GLN A 40 3.37 1.00 -5.68
N GLU A 41 2.74 1.10 -4.52
CA GLU A 41 1.67 2.07 -4.26
C GLU A 41 2.17 3.51 -4.44
N LEU A 42 3.34 3.85 -3.87
CA LEU A 42 3.95 5.16 -4.02
C LEU A 42 4.36 5.46 -5.47
N GLU A 43 4.89 4.46 -6.19
CA GLU A 43 5.26 4.59 -7.60
C GLU A 43 4.03 4.89 -8.48
N ILE A 44 2.93 4.17 -8.27
CA ILE A 44 1.65 4.40 -8.97
C ILE A 44 1.11 5.80 -8.63
N GLN A 45 1.12 6.17 -7.34
CA GLN A 45 0.68 7.49 -6.89
C GLN A 45 1.49 8.60 -7.54
N LEU A 46 2.82 8.45 -7.64
CA LEU A 46 3.69 9.41 -8.29
C LEU A 46 3.36 9.55 -9.78
N GLU A 47 3.13 8.44 -10.47
CA GLU A 47 2.74 8.45 -11.88
C GLU A 47 1.40 9.15 -12.10
N GLU A 48 0.40 8.87 -11.25
CA GLU A 48 -0.89 9.56 -11.30
C GLU A 48 -0.77 11.06 -11.06
N LEU A 49 0.05 11.49 -10.09
CA LEU A 49 0.32 12.90 -9.81
C LEU A 49 1.01 13.57 -10.99
N LYS A 50 2.03 12.93 -11.58
CA LYS A 50 2.73 13.41 -12.79
C LYS A 50 1.76 13.58 -13.96
N ASN A 51 0.85 12.63 -14.18
CA ASN A 51 -0.15 12.73 -15.23
C ASN A 51 -1.18 13.85 -14.96
N LYS A 52 -1.61 14.05 -13.72
CA LYS A 52 -2.48 15.16 -13.33
C LYS A 52 -1.79 16.51 -13.53
N TRP A 53 -0.56 16.63 -13.08
CA TRP A 53 0.25 17.83 -13.24
C TRP A 53 0.48 18.17 -14.71
N HIS A 54 0.86 17.18 -15.52
CA HIS A 54 1.06 17.31 -16.95
C HIS A 54 -0.20 17.84 -17.65
N PHE A 55 -1.35 17.23 -17.39
CA PHE A 55 -2.60 17.65 -17.99
C PHE A 55 -3.06 19.03 -17.52
N SER A 56 -2.89 19.37 -16.24
CA SER A 56 -3.21 20.69 -15.72
C SER A 56 -2.33 21.80 -16.35
N THR A 57 -1.06 21.50 -16.60
CA THR A 57 -0.15 22.40 -17.29
C THR A 57 -0.54 22.57 -18.75
N LEU A 58 -0.90 21.48 -19.45
CA LEU A 58 -1.41 21.55 -20.82
C LEU A 58 -2.70 22.37 -20.90
N GLU A 59 -3.67 22.13 -20.03
CA GLU A 59 -4.94 22.85 -19.97
C GLU A 59 -4.70 24.36 -19.76
N LYS A 60 -3.81 24.71 -18.81
CA LYS A 60 -3.44 26.10 -18.56
C LYS A 60 -2.87 26.79 -19.79
N ILE A 61 -1.91 26.16 -20.49
CA ILE A 61 -1.28 26.69 -21.70
C ILE A 61 -2.31 26.80 -22.82
N PHE A 62 -3.11 25.75 -23.02
CA PHE A 62 -4.16 25.67 -24.05
C PHE A 62 -5.15 26.81 -23.94
N ILE A 63 -5.61 27.13 -22.72
CA ILE A 63 -6.58 28.20 -22.49
C ILE A 63 -5.91 29.57 -22.57
N ARG A 64 -4.71 29.75 -21.99
CA ARG A 64 -3.99 31.02 -21.99
C ARG A 64 -3.57 31.47 -23.39
N GLU A 65 -3.13 30.52 -24.22
CA GLU A 65 -2.74 30.80 -25.62
C GLU A 65 -3.94 30.77 -26.57
N GLU A 66 -5.17 30.65 -26.03
CA GLU A 66 -6.43 30.71 -26.78
C GLU A 66 -6.49 29.76 -27.99
N MET A 67 -5.80 28.58 -27.90
CA MET A 67 -5.66 27.64 -29.01
C MET A 67 -7.02 27.13 -29.52
N TYR A 68 -8.04 27.11 -28.68
CA TYR A 68 -9.41 26.69 -29.02
C TYR A 68 -10.11 27.61 -30.05
N ILE A 69 -9.68 28.86 -30.23
CA ILE A 69 -10.30 29.82 -31.15
C ILE A 69 -10.15 29.36 -32.60
N ASP A 70 -9.00 28.81 -32.93
CA ASP A 70 -8.65 28.43 -34.30
C ASP A 70 -9.23 27.06 -34.69
N PHE A 71 -9.87 26.34 -33.79
CA PHE A 71 -10.47 25.02 -34.08
C PHE A 71 -11.49 25.05 -35.22
N LYS A 72 -12.18 26.15 -35.39
CA LYS A 72 -13.12 26.35 -36.51
C LYS A 72 -12.46 26.35 -37.89
N LEU A 73 -11.15 26.51 -37.98
CA LEU A 73 -10.39 26.52 -39.24
C LEU A 73 -10.05 25.12 -39.74
N TYR A 74 -10.13 24.12 -38.86
CA TYR A 74 -9.76 22.74 -39.13
C TYR A 74 -10.98 21.86 -39.16
N SER A 75 -11.19 21.15 -40.25
CA SER A 75 -12.34 20.27 -40.48
C SER A 75 -12.07 18.80 -40.17
N ASP A 76 -10.79 18.42 -40.10
CA ASP A 76 -10.35 17.05 -39.81
C ASP A 76 -9.45 16.99 -38.58
N ARG A 77 -9.48 15.82 -37.97
CA ARG A 77 -8.74 15.57 -36.73
C ARG A 77 -7.21 15.66 -36.89
N GLU A 78 -6.69 15.17 -38.01
CA GLU A 78 -5.23 15.13 -38.24
C GLU A 78 -4.65 16.53 -38.38
N SER A 79 -5.30 17.42 -39.17
CA SER A 79 -4.87 18.81 -39.30
C SER A 79 -4.98 19.59 -37.99
N LEU A 80 -6.05 19.34 -37.22
CA LEU A 80 -6.22 19.94 -35.91
C LEU A 80 -5.11 19.51 -34.92
N TYR A 81 -4.75 18.22 -34.88
CA TYR A 81 -3.70 17.72 -34.02
C TYR A 81 -2.34 18.23 -34.41
N THR A 82 -2.03 18.29 -35.73
CA THR A 82 -0.80 18.90 -36.22
C THR A 82 -0.68 20.36 -35.77
N TYR A 83 -1.75 21.14 -35.93
CA TYR A 83 -1.79 22.50 -35.42
C TYR A 83 -1.52 22.59 -33.92
N MET A 84 -2.15 21.72 -33.12
CA MET A 84 -1.95 21.71 -31.66
C MET A 84 -0.50 21.34 -31.29
N TYR A 85 0.08 20.33 -31.94
CA TYR A 85 1.49 19.97 -31.72
C TYR A 85 2.44 21.14 -32.00
N ASP A 86 2.24 21.84 -33.13
CA ASP A 86 3.05 23.01 -33.50
C ASP A 86 2.91 24.14 -32.48
N ARG A 87 1.70 24.37 -31.98
CA ARG A 87 1.43 25.40 -30.96
C ARG A 87 2.03 25.09 -29.60
N PHE A 88 2.12 23.81 -29.25
CA PHE A 88 2.76 23.36 -28.00
C PHE A 88 4.29 23.25 -28.11
N GLU A 89 4.87 23.29 -29.30
CA GLU A 89 6.33 23.14 -29.52
C GLU A 89 7.18 24.10 -28.64
N PRO A 90 6.85 25.38 -28.52
CA PRO A 90 7.62 26.32 -27.67
C PRO A 90 7.61 25.94 -26.19
N PHE A 91 6.63 25.18 -25.74
CA PHE A 91 6.39 24.83 -24.32
C PHE A 91 6.89 23.43 -23.96
N LYS A 92 7.47 22.66 -24.90
CA LYS A 92 7.97 21.28 -24.66
C LYS A 92 8.84 21.13 -23.43
N LYS A 93 9.65 22.13 -23.12
CA LYS A 93 10.54 22.11 -21.95
C LYS A 93 9.81 22.19 -20.60
N SER A 94 8.56 22.60 -20.62
CA SER A 94 7.73 22.74 -19.43
C SER A 94 6.94 21.47 -19.09
N PHE A 95 7.07 20.40 -19.88
CA PHE A 95 6.32 19.19 -19.70
C PHE A 95 7.17 18.06 -19.11
N VAL A 96 6.55 17.21 -18.29
CA VAL A 96 7.20 16.03 -17.70
C VAL A 96 7.40 14.91 -18.73
N ARG A 97 6.52 14.82 -19.72
CA ARG A 97 6.57 13.85 -20.82
C ARG A 97 6.13 14.49 -22.13
N GLU A 98 6.37 13.80 -23.23
CA GLU A 98 5.84 14.20 -24.53
C GLU A 98 4.31 14.16 -24.56
N ILE A 99 3.73 15.10 -25.30
CA ILE A 99 2.30 15.18 -25.53
C ILE A 99 1.91 14.04 -26.47
N ASN A 100 0.82 13.36 -26.17
CA ASN A 100 0.27 12.32 -27.02
C ASN A 100 -1.14 12.69 -27.53
N ASP A 101 -1.66 11.89 -28.47
CA ASP A 101 -2.99 12.11 -29.06
C ASP A 101 -4.13 12.06 -28.05
N ASP A 102 -3.99 11.27 -26.98
CA ASP A 102 -4.98 11.20 -25.91
C ASP A 102 -5.05 12.51 -25.11
N ASP A 103 -3.91 13.15 -24.87
CA ASP A 103 -3.86 14.47 -24.25
C ASP A 103 -4.57 15.52 -25.11
N LEU A 104 -4.28 15.52 -26.42
CA LEU A 104 -4.94 16.43 -27.36
C LEU A 104 -6.45 16.16 -27.44
N GLN A 105 -6.86 14.90 -27.48
CA GLN A 105 -8.27 14.54 -27.47
C GLN A 105 -8.97 15.06 -26.21
N ARG A 106 -8.36 14.92 -25.05
CA ARG A 106 -8.90 15.43 -23.77
C ARG A 106 -9.01 16.95 -23.78
N LEU A 107 -8.03 17.66 -24.34
CA LEU A 107 -8.08 19.13 -24.49
C LEU A 107 -9.24 19.58 -25.40
N THR A 108 -9.48 18.88 -26.53
CA THR A 108 -10.59 19.19 -27.44
C THR A 108 -11.97 18.93 -26.83
N GLN A 109 -12.05 18.11 -25.79
CA GLN A 109 -13.29 17.80 -25.07
C GLN A 109 -13.59 18.76 -23.91
N ILE A 110 -12.72 19.74 -23.63
CA ILE A 110 -12.96 20.72 -22.56
C ILE A 110 -14.19 21.57 -22.91
N PRO A 111 -15.23 21.57 -22.05
CA PRO A 111 -16.43 22.36 -22.32
C PRO A 111 -16.12 23.87 -22.33
N MET A 112 -16.72 24.63 -23.23
CA MET A 112 -16.52 26.08 -23.33
C MET A 112 -16.82 26.81 -22.01
N ILE A 113 -17.79 26.32 -21.22
CA ILE A 113 -18.09 26.88 -19.89
C ILE A 113 -16.90 26.79 -18.93
N ARG A 114 -16.05 25.77 -19.07
CA ARG A 114 -14.84 25.60 -18.27
C ARG A 114 -13.75 26.57 -18.72
N ILE A 115 -13.63 26.79 -20.02
CA ILE A 115 -12.71 27.76 -20.61
C ILE A 115 -13.06 29.18 -20.15
N THR A 116 -14.34 29.56 -20.25
CA THR A 116 -14.79 30.92 -19.84
C THR A 116 -14.71 31.20 -18.34
N ARG A 117 -14.73 30.16 -17.52
CA ARG A 117 -14.59 30.25 -16.05
C ARG A 117 -13.18 29.94 -15.58
N PHE A 118 -12.24 29.80 -16.49
CA PHE A 118 -10.87 29.49 -16.15
C PHE A 118 -10.22 30.65 -15.36
N ASP A 119 -9.61 30.29 -14.23
CA ASP A 119 -8.92 31.18 -13.35
C ASP A 119 -7.45 30.76 -13.32
N SER A 120 -6.56 31.58 -13.87
CA SER A 120 -5.14 31.27 -13.99
C SER A 120 -4.48 31.11 -12.62
N ASP A 121 -4.86 31.93 -11.64
CA ASP A 121 -4.25 31.90 -10.31
C ASP A 121 -4.60 30.58 -9.59
N LYS A 122 -5.85 30.14 -9.70
CA LYS A 122 -6.27 28.82 -9.17
C LYS A 122 -5.62 27.65 -9.89
N ALA A 123 -5.35 27.77 -11.18
CA ALA A 123 -4.63 26.76 -11.92
C ALA A 123 -3.17 26.68 -11.47
N ASP A 124 -2.54 27.82 -11.19
CA ASP A 124 -1.18 27.87 -10.65
C ASP A 124 -1.10 27.29 -9.24
N ASP A 125 -2.06 27.61 -8.37
CA ASP A 125 -2.17 27.04 -7.03
C ASP A 125 -2.33 25.52 -7.09
N LEU A 126 -3.15 25.02 -8.02
CA LEU A 126 -3.32 23.56 -8.21
C LEU A 126 -2.02 22.89 -8.67
N ILE A 127 -1.33 23.48 -9.64
CA ILE A 127 -0.07 22.98 -10.16
C ILE A 127 0.98 22.96 -9.05
N ALA A 128 1.12 24.04 -8.27
CA ALA A 128 2.04 24.13 -7.15
C ALA A 128 1.73 23.06 -6.08
N LYS A 129 0.46 22.86 -5.77
CA LYS A 129 0.03 21.80 -4.82
C LYS A 129 0.39 20.40 -5.32
N LEU A 130 0.18 20.12 -6.60
CA LEU A 130 0.56 18.84 -7.19
C LEU A 130 2.09 18.62 -7.14
N GLU A 131 2.87 19.70 -7.32
CA GLU A 131 4.34 19.64 -7.17
C GLU A 131 4.77 19.32 -5.74
N GLU A 132 4.09 19.88 -4.74
CA GLU A 132 4.34 19.56 -3.33
C GLU A 132 4.01 18.10 -3.02
N GLU A 133 2.84 17.63 -3.48
CA GLU A 133 2.43 16.24 -3.31
C GLU A 133 3.42 15.27 -4.00
N MET A 134 3.90 15.58 -5.21
CA MET A 134 4.92 14.78 -5.89
C MET A 134 6.23 14.73 -5.10
N LYS A 135 6.70 15.87 -4.56
CA LYS A 135 7.92 15.92 -3.73
C LYS A 135 7.78 15.08 -2.47
N GLU A 136 6.60 15.09 -1.83
CA GLU A 136 6.32 14.26 -0.65
C GLU A 136 6.40 12.77 -0.99
N VAL A 137 5.79 12.36 -2.11
CA VAL A 137 5.82 10.96 -2.55
C VAL A 137 7.25 10.54 -2.93
N GLU A 138 8.01 11.39 -3.63
CA GLU A 138 9.41 11.14 -3.98
C GLU A 138 10.28 11.04 -2.71
N PHE A 139 10.05 11.88 -1.72
CA PHE A 139 10.73 11.78 -0.43
C PHE A 139 10.40 10.46 0.29
N ASN A 140 9.14 10.03 0.29
CA ASN A 140 8.73 8.76 0.88
C ASN A 140 9.33 7.55 0.15
N LEU A 141 9.45 7.62 -1.19
CA LEU A 141 10.14 6.60 -1.99
C LEU A 141 11.63 6.53 -1.67
N ALA A 142 12.30 7.68 -1.52
CA ALA A 142 13.71 7.75 -1.14
C ALA A 142 13.96 7.24 0.30
N ASN A 143 12.97 7.38 1.20
CA ASN A 143 13.04 6.98 2.60
C ASN A 143 12.02 5.86 2.90
N LEU A 144 11.95 4.85 2.04
CA LEU A 144 10.94 3.80 2.09
C LEU A 144 10.92 3.03 3.42
N THR A 145 12.07 2.85 4.06
CA THR A 145 12.17 2.17 5.37
C THR A 145 11.44 2.97 6.46
N ASP A 146 11.66 4.27 6.54
CA ASP A 146 11.00 5.14 7.52
C ASP A 146 9.50 5.23 7.26
N TYR A 147 9.11 5.30 6.00
CA TYR A 147 7.71 5.25 5.58
C TYR A 147 7.03 3.95 6.01
N ALA A 148 7.68 2.80 5.81
CA ALA A 148 7.18 1.50 6.25
C ALA A 148 7.09 1.40 7.77
N ILE A 149 8.07 1.93 8.52
CA ILE A 149 8.03 1.97 9.99
C ILE A 149 6.83 2.81 10.46
N ALA A 150 6.61 3.97 9.85
CA ALA A 150 5.46 4.83 10.15
C ALA A 150 4.13 4.11 9.84
N TYR A 151 4.05 3.39 8.73
CA TYR A 151 2.89 2.57 8.37
C TYR A 151 2.59 1.51 9.44
N PHE A 152 3.59 0.70 9.84
CA PHE A 152 3.42 -0.33 10.86
C PHE A 152 3.09 0.26 12.24
N THR A 153 3.62 1.44 12.56
CA THR A 153 3.30 2.16 13.81
C THR A 153 1.82 2.55 13.84
N LYS A 154 1.31 3.17 12.77
CA LYS A 154 -0.12 3.48 12.63
C LYS A 154 -1.00 2.24 12.71
N LEU A 155 -0.55 1.14 12.10
CA LEU A 155 -1.27 -0.13 12.15
C LEU A 155 -1.35 -0.68 13.59
N LYS A 156 -0.23 -0.62 14.34
CA LYS A 156 -0.17 -1.00 15.75
C LYS A 156 -1.08 -0.16 16.63
N GLU A 157 -1.09 1.17 16.44
CA GLU A 157 -1.96 2.08 17.19
C GLU A 157 -3.45 1.77 16.94
N LYS A 158 -3.81 1.53 15.68
CA LYS A 158 -5.20 1.29 15.28
C LYS A 158 -5.73 -0.08 15.69
N TYR A 159 -4.90 -1.12 15.63
CA TYR A 159 -5.33 -2.51 15.78
C TYR A 159 -4.64 -3.28 16.89
N GLY A 160 -3.64 -2.71 17.56
CA GLY A 160 -2.83 -3.40 18.58
C GLY A 160 -3.55 -3.60 19.90
N LYS A 161 -4.50 -2.72 20.24
CA LYS A 161 -5.24 -2.80 21.52
C LYS A 161 -6.01 -4.10 21.62
N GLY A 162 -5.79 -4.85 22.70
CA GLY A 162 -6.40 -6.15 22.95
C GLY A 162 -5.73 -7.30 22.20
N ARG A 163 -4.60 -7.05 21.54
CA ARG A 163 -3.78 -8.07 20.85
C ARG A 163 -2.37 -8.17 21.41
N GLU A 164 -2.18 -7.66 22.62
CA GLU A 164 -0.93 -7.75 23.34
C GLU A 164 -0.62 -9.21 23.66
N ARG A 165 0.69 -9.52 23.74
CA ARG A 165 1.14 -10.86 24.09
C ARG A 165 0.77 -11.19 25.53
N GLN A 166 -0.01 -12.25 25.72
CA GLN A 166 -0.39 -12.77 27.04
C GLN A 166 0.47 -13.95 27.47
N THR A 167 1.25 -14.53 26.57
CA THR A 167 2.10 -15.68 26.85
C THR A 167 3.36 -15.26 27.59
N GLU A 168 3.59 -15.85 28.77
CA GLU A 168 4.84 -15.73 29.49
C GLU A 168 5.87 -16.70 28.93
N LEU A 169 7.08 -16.19 28.65
CA LEU A 169 8.22 -17.05 28.32
C LEU A 169 8.94 -17.37 29.62
N ARG A 170 8.89 -18.64 30.01
CA ARG A 170 9.67 -19.16 31.18
C ARG A 170 10.70 -20.14 30.67
N SER A 171 11.92 -20.09 31.24
CA SER A 171 12.88 -21.14 31.01
C SER A 171 12.51 -22.36 31.87
N PHE A 172 12.68 -23.56 31.33
CA PHE A 172 12.40 -24.80 32.06
C PHE A 172 13.45 -25.07 33.13
N ASP A 173 14.56 -24.35 33.19
CA ASP A 173 15.66 -24.53 34.14
C ASP A 173 15.27 -24.30 35.61
N ASN A 174 14.13 -23.58 35.84
CA ASN A 174 13.59 -23.30 37.17
C ASN A 174 12.31 -24.10 37.49
N ILE A 175 11.88 -25.00 36.64
CA ILE A 175 10.93 -25.99 37.05
C ILE A 175 11.73 -27.01 37.87
N GLU A 176 11.86 -26.73 39.16
CA GLU A 176 12.16 -27.83 40.07
C GLU A 176 11.24 -28.96 39.65
N ALA A 177 11.81 -30.16 39.47
CA ALA A 177 11.05 -31.41 39.31
C ALA A 177 10.26 -31.65 40.61
N THR A 178 9.55 -30.64 41.07
CA THR A 178 8.72 -30.62 42.23
C THR A 178 7.58 -31.53 41.99
N LYS A 179 7.85 -32.77 42.37
CA LYS A 179 6.76 -33.67 42.68
C LYS A 179 5.90 -34.03 41.49
N VAL A 180 6.53 -34.62 40.46
CA VAL A 180 5.80 -35.65 39.73
C VAL A 180 5.24 -36.57 40.82
N ALA A 181 3.92 -36.53 41.01
CA ALA A 181 3.25 -37.41 41.93
C ALA A 181 3.63 -38.84 41.51
N LEU A 182 4.49 -39.44 42.29
CA LEU A 182 4.96 -40.81 42.02
C LEU A 182 3.74 -41.68 41.89
N ARG A 183 3.58 -42.38 40.76
CA ARG A 183 2.55 -43.36 40.53
C ARG A 183 2.81 -44.62 41.38
N ASN A 184 2.72 -44.48 42.69
CA ASN A 184 3.03 -45.53 43.64
C ASN A 184 1.79 -46.13 44.26
N THR A 185 0.60 -45.64 43.92
CA THR A 185 -0.68 -46.14 44.47
C THR A 185 -1.56 -46.65 43.35
N LYS A 186 -2.04 -47.88 43.44
CA LYS A 186 -2.99 -48.45 42.54
C LYS A 186 -4.40 -48.06 42.99
N LEU A 187 -5.22 -47.59 42.08
CA LEU A 187 -6.63 -47.29 42.29
C LEU A 187 -7.47 -48.45 41.71
N TYR A 188 -8.28 -49.06 42.54
CA TYR A 188 -9.21 -50.08 42.16
C TYR A 188 -10.61 -49.50 41.98
N VAL A 189 -11.28 -49.89 40.89
CA VAL A 189 -12.61 -49.43 40.57
C VAL A 189 -13.51 -50.68 40.35
N ASN A 190 -14.51 -50.82 41.19
CA ASN A 190 -15.59 -51.80 41.00
C ASN A 190 -16.86 -51.06 40.59
N ARG A 191 -17.26 -51.18 39.34
CA ARG A 191 -18.41 -50.43 38.79
C ARG A 191 -19.75 -51.01 39.22
N GLU A 192 -19.79 -52.28 39.56
CA GLU A 192 -21.03 -52.95 39.97
C GLU A 192 -21.45 -52.52 41.40
N GLU A 193 -20.48 -52.35 42.28
CA GLU A 193 -20.68 -51.93 43.65
C GLU A 193 -20.46 -50.43 43.85
N GLY A 194 -20.08 -49.69 42.82
CA GLY A 194 -19.79 -48.25 42.88
C GLY A 194 -18.58 -47.91 43.73
N PHE A 195 -17.65 -48.85 43.89
CA PHE A 195 -16.46 -48.66 44.78
C PHE A 195 -15.28 -48.10 44.00
N ILE A 196 -14.62 -47.07 44.58
CA ILE A 196 -13.32 -46.56 44.13
C ILE A 196 -12.43 -46.44 45.35
N GLY A 197 -11.31 -47.16 45.38
CA GLY A 197 -10.40 -47.18 46.53
C GLY A 197 -8.99 -47.64 46.18
N THR A 198 -8.08 -47.51 47.13
CA THR A 198 -6.67 -47.92 47.01
C THR A 198 -6.41 -49.35 47.50
N VAL A 199 -7.38 -49.97 48.12
CA VAL A 199 -7.35 -51.37 48.59
C VAL A 199 -8.65 -52.04 48.13
N LEU A 200 -8.52 -53.31 47.72
CA LEU A 200 -9.65 -54.16 47.40
C LEU A 200 -10.20 -54.80 48.64
#